data_ed91c7696b34d5ec7e1cb0c51f15b839
#
_entry.id   ed91c7696b34d5ec7e1cb0c51f15b839
#
_cell.length_a   1.000
_cell.length_b   1.000
_cell.length_c   1.000
_cell.angle_alpha   90.00
_cell.angle_beta   90.00
_cell.angle_gamma   90.00
#
_symmetry.space_group_name_H-M   'P 1'
#
loop_
_entity.id
_entity.type
_entity.pdbx_description
1 polymer ?
#
loop_
_entity_poly.entity_id
_entity_poly.type
_entity_poly.pdbx_seq_one_letter_code
_entity_poly.pdbx_strand_id
1 'polypeptide(L)'
;WMIDDLSVIQRPAYDLQMKSSWIAMEDPANIEYYSIPLSQMPDEMLIGAEVYNYGYSDEVSMNLEGSITGEGIYSSISDVELMSDSTGYIETPYFDVSMLTVGNYSFMAEVSSGGDDNVLEDNTLSREFVISENSYALGGLYTSEEWMGTGWPGGDDTADGVKYANYFDIKESTTLSSILIDLDTSQHPTSLGTFQTEAGGEMIAYICDTTGIFDPLVETLDTDFGGVIWASDFYLVSDQDVSNGQIVIDVPEYALEPNAYYIVIELYSNGLNNDILIRDDTSVLQPWFASLVYYPSDQTWYSNPNSAAIELGLDGFENKIIENILTGIQCYPNPTQNSIEVTSSELISGSSSINIYNITGGCVKNYTFSNFGQSQILDLDNLLSGTYILELNNNDKTSKHKLIIE
;
A
#
# COMPACT_ATOMS: atom_id res chain seq x y z
N TRP A 1 -15.09 17.38 34.09
CA TRP A 1 -13.72 16.98 33.91
C TRP A 1 -13.23 16.36 35.20
N MET A 2 -12.88 15.08 35.20
CA MET A 2 -12.07 14.50 36.28
C MET A 2 -10.65 14.43 35.72
N ILE A 3 -9.70 15.09 36.39
CA ILE A 3 -8.26 14.98 36.12
C ILE A 3 -7.75 14.01 37.18
N ASP A 4 -7.30 12.87 36.74
CA ASP A 4 -6.62 11.87 37.55
C ASP A 4 -5.17 11.81 37.03
N ASP A 5 -4.19 11.77 37.95
CA ASP A 5 -2.77 11.70 37.65
C ASP A 5 -2.15 12.87 36.85
N LEU A 6 -2.22 14.09 37.41
CA LEU A 6 -1.42 15.18 36.88
C LEU A 6 0.06 15.02 37.29
N SER A 7 0.94 14.75 36.32
CA SER A 7 2.38 14.78 36.50
C SER A 7 2.97 16.05 35.85
N VAL A 8 3.89 16.72 36.54
CA VAL A 8 4.69 17.81 35.98
C VAL A 8 6.09 17.26 35.72
N ILE A 9 6.42 17.10 34.45
CA ILE A 9 7.74 16.60 34.04
C ILE A 9 8.57 17.81 33.57
N GLN A 10 9.80 17.90 34.00
CA GLN A 10 10.75 18.86 33.46
C GLN A 10 11.12 18.43 32.05
N ARG A 11 10.97 19.32 31.09
CA ARG A 11 11.38 19.10 29.70
C ARG A 11 12.91 18.89 29.66
N PRO A 12 13.44 17.94 28.87
CA PRO A 12 14.88 17.75 28.72
C PRO A 12 15.54 18.99 28.11
N ALA A 13 16.87 19.11 28.34
CA ALA A 13 17.61 20.21 27.74
C ALA A 13 17.68 20.03 26.21
N TYR A 14 17.98 18.83 25.78
CA TYR A 14 18.15 18.43 24.39
C TYR A 14 17.27 17.22 24.14
N ASP A 15 16.50 17.25 23.07
CA ASP A 15 15.58 16.18 22.67
C ASP A 15 15.11 16.46 21.24
N LEU A 16 15.68 15.78 20.29
CA LEU A 16 15.26 15.80 18.91
C LEU A 16 14.24 14.68 18.67
N GLN A 17 13.19 14.98 17.98
CA GLN A 17 12.17 14.01 17.58
C GLN A 17 12.06 13.99 16.06
N MET A 18 12.28 12.85 15.43
CA MET A 18 11.99 12.67 14.03
C MET A 18 10.49 12.55 13.82
N LYS A 19 9.90 13.48 13.07
CA LYS A 19 8.46 13.51 12.78
C LYS A 19 8.11 12.70 11.56
N SER A 20 8.94 12.78 10.53
CA SER A 20 8.85 12.00 9.30
C SER A 20 10.23 11.81 8.68
N SER A 21 10.36 10.81 7.83
CA SER A 21 11.53 10.60 7.00
C SER A 21 11.10 10.10 5.63
N TRP A 22 11.88 10.39 4.61
CA TRP A 22 11.62 9.99 3.24
C TRP A 22 12.89 9.55 2.53
N ILE A 23 12.71 8.72 1.50
CA ILE A 23 13.71 8.41 0.50
C ILE A 23 13.16 8.83 -0.86
N ALA A 24 13.80 9.80 -1.50
CA ALA A 24 13.22 10.48 -2.63
C ALA A 24 14.20 10.62 -3.79
N MET A 25 13.63 10.75 -4.99
CA MET A 25 14.34 11.07 -6.23
C MET A 25 14.55 12.59 -6.31
N GLU A 26 15.57 12.99 -7.10
CA GLU A 26 15.82 14.40 -7.36
C GLU A 26 14.65 15.07 -8.10
N ASP A 27 14.09 14.38 -9.08
CA ASP A 27 13.07 14.95 -9.95
C ASP A 27 12.02 13.89 -10.32
N PRO A 28 10.74 14.14 -10.10
CA PRO A 28 10.15 15.32 -9.46
C PRO A 28 10.40 15.34 -7.95
N ALA A 29 10.71 16.53 -7.44
CA ALA A 29 11.21 16.72 -6.08
C ALA A 29 10.33 16.06 -5.02
N ASN A 30 10.95 15.18 -4.22
CA ASN A 30 10.41 14.59 -3.01
C ASN A 30 9.22 13.64 -3.19
N ILE A 31 8.92 13.17 -4.39
CA ILE A 31 7.97 12.05 -4.55
C ILE A 31 8.63 10.77 -4.06
N GLU A 32 7.90 10.05 -3.25
CA GLU A 32 8.31 8.76 -2.75
C GLU A 32 7.40 7.64 -3.25
N TYR A 33 7.99 6.68 -3.93
CA TYR A 33 7.30 5.49 -4.40
C TYR A 33 7.59 4.31 -3.49
N TYR A 34 6.57 3.60 -3.09
CA TYR A 34 6.72 2.34 -2.36
C TYR A 34 7.26 1.22 -3.24
N SER A 35 6.78 1.12 -4.48
CA SER A 35 7.28 0.16 -5.46
C SER A 35 7.73 0.90 -6.72
N ILE A 36 8.97 0.69 -7.12
CA ILE A 36 9.56 1.30 -8.31
C ILE A 36 10.06 0.18 -9.22
N PRO A 37 9.62 0.10 -10.49
CA PRO A 37 10.21 -0.83 -11.45
C PRO A 37 11.69 -0.51 -11.68
N LEU A 38 12.52 -1.52 -11.80
CA LEU A 38 13.96 -1.33 -12.03
C LEU A 38 14.24 -0.45 -13.27
N SER A 39 13.40 -0.54 -14.30
CA SER A 39 13.49 0.30 -15.50
C SER A 39 13.15 1.77 -15.26
N GLN A 40 12.49 2.09 -14.17
CA GLN A 40 12.07 3.45 -13.80
C GLN A 40 12.88 4.01 -12.62
N MET A 41 13.88 3.25 -12.14
CA MET A 41 14.74 3.72 -11.06
C MET A 41 15.53 4.96 -11.47
N PRO A 42 15.68 5.95 -10.60
CA PRO A 42 16.60 7.07 -10.82
C PRO A 42 18.05 6.60 -10.66
N ASP A 43 18.99 7.39 -11.16
CA ASP A 43 20.41 7.16 -10.93
C ASP A 43 20.81 7.48 -9.49
N GLU A 44 20.17 8.47 -8.88
CA GLU A 44 20.47 8.97 -7.54
C GLU A 44 19.21 9.19 -6.70
N MET A 45 19.35 9.01 -5.39
CA MET A 45 18.33 9.28 -4.38
C MET A 45 18.93 10.06 -3.20
N LEU A 46 18.08 10.65 -2.37
CA LEU A 46 18.43 11.22 -1.08
C LEU A 46 17.56 10.63 0.04
N ILE A 47 18.03 10.75 1.28
CA ILE A 47 17.23 10.49 2.47
C ILE A 47 17.07 11.80 3.21
N GLY A 48 15.84 12.13 3.58
CA GLY A 48 15.51 13.33 4.32
C GLY A 48 14.72 13.05 5.59
N ALA A 49 14.67 14.03 6.46
CA ALA A 49 13.89 13.98 7.70
C ALA A 49 13.33 15.34 8.09
N GLU A 50 12.12 15.31 8.62
CA GLU A 50 11.51 16.39 9.37
C GLU A 50 11.78 16.16 10.85
N VAL A 51 12.42 17.12 11.51
CA VAL A 51 12.89 17.02 12.88
C VAL A 51 12.30 18.13 13.73
N TYR A 52 11.77 17.78 14.88
CA TYR A 52 11.26 18.71 15.87
C TYR A 52 12.18 18.76 17.09
N ASN A 53 12.56 19.94 17.53
CA ASN A 53 13.30 20.12 18.77
C ASN A 53 12.34 20.25 19.95
N TYR A 54 12.11 19.14 20.66
CA TYR A 54 11.32 19.10 21.89
C TYR A 54 12.12 19.59 23.09
N GLY A 55 13.43 19.67 23.04
CA GLY A 55 14.29 20.20 24.10
C GLY A 55 13.99 21.67 24.44
N TYR A 56 14.34 22.14 25.64
CA TYR A 56 14.23 23.55 25.98
C TYR A 56 15.44 24.38 25.51
N SER A 57 16.50 23.74 25.01
CA SER A 57 17.69 24.38 24.45
C SER A 57 17.66 24.34 22.95
N ASP A 58 18.25 25.35 22.31
CA ASP A 58 18.41 25.35 20.85
C ASP A 58 19.50 24.33 20.44
N GLU A 59 19.28 23.65 19.35
CA GLU A 59 20.24 22.73 18.73
C GLU A 59 21.03 23.48 17.66
N VAL A 60 22.35 23.50 17.79
CA VAL A 60 23.20 24.29 16.91
C VAL A 60 23.74 23.55 15.70
N SER A 61 23.59 22.24 15.69
CA SER A 61 24.04 21.39 14.59
C SER A 61 23.28 20.08 14.65
N MET A 62 22.66 19.70 13.57
CA MET A 62 21.99 18.41 13.40
C MET A 62 22.80 17.55 12.43
N ASN A 63 22.91 16.26 12.71
CA ASN A 63 23.45 15.27 11.80
C ASN A 63 22.34 14.28 11.44
N LEU A 64 22.10 14.10 10.15
CA LEU A 64 21.27 13.03 9.62
C LEU A 64 22.17 11.93 9.10
N GLU A 65 21.95 10.71 9.57
CA GLU A 65 22.53 9.50 9.02
C GLU A 65 21.42 8.66 8.38
N GLY A 66 21.54 8.42 7.08
CA GLY A 66 20.62 7.59 6.32
C GLY A 66 21.32 6.33 5.83
N SER A 67 20.62 5.21 5.81
CA SER A 67 21.13 3.95 5.28
C SER A 67 20.07 3.16 4.54
N ILE A 68 20.49 2.38 3.54
CA ILE A 68 19.66 1.39 2.84
C ILE A 68 20.23 0.02 3.12
N THR A 69 19.39 -0.96 3.43
CA THR A 69 19.79 -2.34 3.69
C THR A 69 20.62 -2.92 2.54
N GLY A 70 21.83 -3.35 2.86
CA GLY A 70 22.76 -3.92 1.87
C GLY A 70 23.65 -2.91 1.15
N GLU A 71 23.41 -1.61 1.35
CA GLU A 71 24.14 -0.49 0.77
C GLU A 71 24.91 0.29 1.85
N GLY A 72 25.37 1.47 1.50
CA GLY A 72 26.17 2.30 2.40
C GLY A 72 25.37 3.08 3.43
N ILE A 73 26.12 3.84 4.22
CA ILE A 73 25.61 4.86 5.13
C ILE A 73 25.91 6.21 4.49
N TYR A 74 24.91 7.06 4.45
CA TYR A 74 24.98 8.41 3.89
C TYR A 74 24.70 9.40 5.02
N SER A 75 25.45 10.48 5.09
CA SER A 75 25.28 11.44 6.19
C SER A 75 25.32 12.88 5.70
N SER A 76 24.59 13.72 6.39
CA SER A 76 24.58 15.16 6.20
C SER A 76 24.65 15.86 7.55
N ILE A 77 25.26 17.03 7.58
CA ILE A 77 25.30 17.90 8.75
C ILE A 77 24.61 19.21 8.36
N SER A 78 23.61 19.60 9.12
CA SER A 78 22.99 20.91 9.01
C SER A 78 23.63 21.83 10.04
N ASP A 79 24.23 22.92 9.58
CA ASP A 79 24.73 24.01 10.44
C ASP A 79 23.62 25.01 10.82
N VAL A 80 22.37 24.72 10.43
CA VAL A 80 21.22 25.55 10.78
C VAL A 80 20.81 25.27 12.21
N GLU A 81 20.73 26.32 13.02
CA GLU A 81 20.24 26.23 14.39
C GLU A 81 18.75 25.90 14.39
N LEU A 82 18.38 24.83 15.07
CA LEU A 82 17.00 24.44 15.31
C LEU A 82 16.59 24.91 16.71
N MET A 83 15.80 25.98 16.75
CA MET A 83 15.34 26.57 18.01
C MET A 83 14.45 25.59 18.79
N SER A 84 14.44 25.73 20.10
CA SER A 84 13.49 25.02 20.95
C SER A 84 12.05 25.25 20.48
N ASP A 85 11.22 24.20 20.49
CA ASP A 85 9.84 24.23 20.00
C ASP A 85 9.68 24.54 18.50
N SER A 86 10.67 24.22 17.68
CA SER A 86 10.61 24.42 16.25
C SER A 86 10.85 23.13 15.48
N THR A 87 10.39 23.13 14.25
CA THR A 87 10.60 22.05 13.27
C THR A 87 11.58 22.53 12.22
N GLY A 88 12.47 21.64 11.80
CA GLY A 88 13.41 21.86 10.70
C GLY A 88 13.50 20.64 9.80
N TYR A 89 14.16 20.82 8.66
CA TYR A 89 14.36 19.77 7.67
C TYR A 89 15.85 19.58 7.44
N ILE A 90 16.25 18.33 7.27
CA ILE A 90 17.62 17.96 6.93
C ILE A 90 17.60 16.83 5.90
N GLU A 91 18.50 16.90 4.92
CA GLU A 91 18.59 15.92 3.83
C GLU A 91 20.05 15.50 3.63
N THR A 92 20.27 14.24 3.25
CA THR A 92 21.58 13.80 2.77
C THR A 92 21.88 14.42 1.41
N PRO A 93 23.13 14.50 0.97
CA PRO A 93 23.42 14.64 -0.45
C PRO A 93 22.80 13.50 -1.24
N TYR A 94 22.55 13.73 -2.53
CA TYR A 94 22.19 12.65 -3.45
C TYR A 94 23.28 11.58 -3.49
N PHE A 95 22.87 10.33 -3.56
CA PHE A 95 23.77 9.18 -3.60
C PHE A 95 23.34 8.21 -4.70
N ASP A 96 24.33 7.58 -5.32
CA ASP A 96 24.15 6.62 -6.42
C ASP A 96 23.41 5.36 -5.94
N VAL A 97 22.32 5.03 -6.61
CA VAL A 97 21.50 3.83 -6.36
C VAL A 97 21.51 2.85 -7.54
N SER A 98 22.35 3.08 -8.54
CA SER A 98 22.43 2.28 -9.77
C SER A 98 22.83 0.80 -9.53
N MET A 99 23.35 0.48 -8.35
CA MET A 99 23.70 -0.88 -7.94
C MET A 99 22.53 -1.66 -7.34
N LEU A 100 21.43 -1.00 -7.01
CA LEU A 100 20.24 -1.66 -6.51
C LEU A 100 19.61 -2.54 -7.60
N THR A 101 19.09 -3.67 -7.19
CA THR A 101 18.47 -4.66 -8.09
C THR A 101 17.05 -4.95 -7.62
N VAL A 102 16.29 -5.71 -8.39
CA VAL A 102 14.96 -6.17 -7.96
C VAL A 102 15.03 -6.85 -6.59
N GLY A 103 14.24 -6.36 -5.62
CA GLY A 103 14.25 -6.84 -4.25
C GLY A 103 13.49 -5.93 -3.28
N ASN A 104 13.38 -6.40 -2.05
CA ASN A 104 12.83 -5.63 -0.94
C ASN A 104 13.97 -4.94 -0.19
N TYR A 105 13.79 -3.67 0.07
CA TYR A 105 14.76 -2.84 0.77
C TYR A 105 14.11 -2.16 1.96
N SER A 106 14.93 -1.82 2.94
CA SER A 106 14.54 -0.94 4.03
C SER A 106 15.53 0.22 4.10
N PHE A 107 15.04 1.44 4.16
CA PHE A 107 15.89 2.56 4.56
C PHE A 107 15.65 2.91 6.03
N MET A 108 16.66 3.47 6.65
CA MET A 108 16.63 3.99 8.01
C MET A 108 17.21 5.39 7.99
N ALA A 109 16.58 6.30 8.70
CA ALA A 109 17.07 7.64 8.98
C ALA A 109 17.24 7.79 10.49
N GLU A 110 18.37 8.34 10.92
CA GLU A 110 18.68 8.65 12.32
C GLU A 110 19.17 10.08 12.41
N VAL A 111 18.57 10.88 13.29
CA VAL A 111 19.00 12.23 13.57
C VAL A 111 19.73 12.28 14.90
N SER A 112 20.79 13.08 14.97
CA SER A 112 21.54 13.34 16.20
C SER A 112 22.02 14.78 16.23
N SER A 113 22.37 15.25 17.42
CA SER A 113 22.99 16.56 17.62
C SER A 113 24.18 16.48 18.56
N GLY A 114 24.81 17.63 18.85
CA GLY A 114 25.89 17.73 19.84
C GLY A 114 25.41 17.74 21.29
N GLY A 115 24.11 17.80 21.54
CA GLY A 115 23.49 17.77 22.87
C GLY A 115 23.34 16.34 23.41
N ASP A 116 23.23 16.21 24.73
CA ASP A 116 22.89 14.93 25.37
C ASP A 116 21.38 14.71 25.27
N ASP A 117 20.96 14.06 24.18
CA ASP A 117 19.59 13.62 24.00
C ASP A 117 19.29 12.43 24.90
N ASN A 118 18.17 12.50 25.63
CA ASN A 118 17.78 11.47 26.59
C ASN A 118 16.72 10.49 26.08
N VAL A 119 16.18 10.74 24.87
CA VAL A 119 15.09 9.95 24.27
C VAL A 119 15.48 9.56 22.84
N LEU A 120 16.53 8.74 22.72
CA LEU A 120 17.08 8.33 21.43
C LEU A 120 16.11 7.46 20.58
N GLU A 121 15.05 6.96 21.19
CA GLU A 121 14.08 6.04 20.57
C GLU A 121 13.22 6.74 19.51
N ASP A 122 13.01 8.06 19.62
CA ASP A 122 12.23 8.86 18.68
C ASP A 122 13.09 9.66 17.68
N ASN A 123 14.40 9.39 17.68
CA ASN A 123 15.37 9.96 16.74
C ASN A 123 15.51 9.14 15.45
N THR A 124 14.86 7.98 15.35
CA THR A 124 15.05 7.05 14.23
C THR A 124 13.71 6.67 13.63
N LEU A 125 13.65 6.69 12.31
CA LEU A 125 12.56 6.12 11.53
C LEU A 125 13.12 5.19 10.46
N SER A 126 12.37 4.12 10.19
CA SER A 126 12.68 3.19 9.11
C SER A 126 11.42 2.79 8.36
N ARG A 127 11.57 2.54 7.06
CA ARG A 127 10.50 2.07 6.22
C ARG A 127 11.00 1.17 5.10
N GLU A 128 10.10 0.31 4.62
CA GLU A 128 10.38 -0.59 3.50
C GLU A 128 9.96 0.06 2.18
N PHE A 129 10.67 -0.30 1.11
CA PHE A 129 10.30 -0.04 -0.27
C PHE A 129 10.74 -1.20 -1.16
N VAL A 130 10.20 -1.26 -2.37
CA VAL A 130 10.41 -2.38 -3.28
C VAL A 130 10.97 -1.86 -4.60
N ILE A 131 12.07 -2.47 -5.06
CA ILE A 131 12.45 -2.38 -6.47
C ILE A 131 11.85 -3.60 -7.15
N SER A 132 10.88 -3.38 -8.00
CA SER A 132 10.10 -4.40 -8.65
C SER A 132 10.62 -4.72 -10.06
N GLU A 133 10.10 -5.77 -10.68
CA GLU A 133 10.30 -5.99 -12.11
C GLU A 133 9.41 -5.04 -12.93
N ASN A 134 8.14 -4.86 -12.51
CA ASN A 134 7.10 -4.22 -13.32
C ASN A 134 5.92 -3.64 -12.52
N SER A 135 6.02 -3.53 -11.22
CA SER A 135 5.02 -2.88 -10.35
C SER A 135 5.46 -1.45 -10.02
N TYR A 136 4.59 -0.46 -10.21
CA TYR A 136 4.88 0.94 -9.90
C TYR A 136 3.76 1.50 -9.03
N ALA A 137 4.05 1.83 -7.79
CA ALA A 137 3.07 2.28 -6.81
C ALA A 137 3.61 3.41 -5.95
N LEU A 138 2.80 4.45 -5.78
CA LEU A 138 3.12 5.58 -4.91
C LEU A 138 3.07 5.17 -3.44
N GLY A 139 2.01 4.50 -3.01
CA GLY A 139 1.85 3.91 -1.69
C GLY A 139 1.84 2.39 -1.73
N GLY A 140 1.93 1.72 -0.60
CA GLY A 140 1.95 0.26 -0.53
C GLY A 140 1.96 -0.31 0.88
N LEU A 141 2.25 0.51 1.89
CA LEU A 141 2.18 0.12 3.30
C LEU A 141 0.78 0.41 3.90
N TYR A 142 -0.28 0.01 3.22
CA TYR A 142 -1.67 0.25 3.63
C TYR A 142 -2.01 -0.43 4.97
N THR A 143 -1.24 -0.09 6.00
CA THR A 143 -1.35 -0.65 7.35
C THR A 143 -2.36 0.09 8.23
N SER A 144 -2.80 1.27 7.78
CA SER A 144 -3.75 2.11 8.50
C SER A 144 -5.20 1.71 8.23
N GLU A 145 -6.09 2.12 9.11
CA GLU A 145 -7.54 2.03 8.91
C GLU A 145 -8.06 3.20 8.06
N GLU A 146 -7.15 3.93 7.40
CA GLU A 146 -7.51 5.07 6.58
C GLU A 146 -7.97 4.62 5.20
N TRP A 147 -8.97 5.32 4.71
CA TRP A 147 -9.60 5.05 3.43
C TRP A 147 -10.16 6.33 2.80
N MET A 148 -10.34 6.29 1.51
CA MET A 148 -11.02 7.32 0.73
C MET A 148 -12.01 6.65 -0.23
N GLY A 149 -13.00 7.37 -0.72
CA GLY A 149 -13.96 6.76 -1.63
C GLY A 149 -15.26 7.52 -1.72
N THR A 150 -16.27 6.85 -2.23
CA THR A 150 -17.64 7.37 -2.23
C THR A 150 -18.14 7.49 -0.80
N GLY A 151 -18.93 8.52 -0.52
CA GLY A 151 -19.39 8.79 0.85
C GLY A 151 -18.42 9.53 1.76
N TRP A 152 -17.14 9.58 1.43
CA TRP A 152 -16.14 10.37 2.15
C TRP A 152 -15.98 11.76 1.47
N PRO A 153 -15.88 12.88 2.23
CA PRO A 153 -15.91 13.03 3.68
C PRO A 153 -17.31 13.23 4.30
N GLY A 154 -18.38 13.13 3.58
CA GLY A 154 -19.66 13.58 4.10
C GLY A 154 -20.86 12.66 3.89
N GLY A 155 -20.72 11.53 3.19
CA GLY A 155 -21.86 10.67 2.90
C GLY A 155 -22.95 11.38 2.09
N ASP A 156 -22.57 12.17 1.11
CA ASP A 156 -23.47 12.96 0.26
C ASP A 156 -23.55 12.33 -1.14
N ASP A 157 -24.73 12.37 -1.76
CA ASP A 157 -24.95 11.92 -3.16
C ASP A 157 -24.01 12.62 -4.15
N THR A 158 -23.37 13.71 -3.75
CA THR A 158 -22.37 14.43 -4.56
C THR A 158 -21.03 13.72 -4.66
N ALA A 159 -20.82 12.62 -3.93
CA ALA A 159 -19.60 11.81 -3.99
C ALA A 159 -19.51 10.96 -5.27
N ASP A 160 -20.63 10.72 -6.00
CA ASP A 160 -20.60 10.08 -7.30
C ASP A 160 -19.85 10.96 -8.31
N GLY A 161 -18.82 10.38 -8.95
CA GLY A 161 -17.90 11.10 -9.82
C GLY A 161 -16.69 11.70 -9.07
N VAL A 162 -16.49 11.39 -7.79
CA VAL A 162 -15.25 11.70 -7.08
C VAL A 162 -14.08 11.01 -7.77
N LYS A 163 -12.93 11.71 -7.91
CA LYS A 163 -11.76 11.16 -8.57
C LYS A 163 -10.56 11.17 -7.63
N TYR A 164 -9.78 10.11 -7.67
CA TYR A 164 -8.49 9.99 -7.00
C TYR A 164 -7.40 9.85 -8.04
N ALA A 165 -6.33 10.60 -7.90
CA ALA A 165 -5.26 10.65 -8.88
C ALA A 165 -3.91 10.49 -8.19
N ASN A 166 -3.07 9.60 -8.71
CA ASN A 166 -1.66 9.48 -8.32
C ASN A 166 -0.76 9.85 -9.50
N TYR A 167 0.31 10.54 -9.18
CA TYR A 167 1.33 11.00 -10.12
C TYR A 167 2.39 9.90 -10.35
N PHE A 168 2.72 9.67 -11.61
CA PHE A 168 3.77 8.74 -12.03
C PHE A 168 4.72 9.43 -13.01
N ASP A 169 6.00 9.40 -12.68
CA ASP A 169 7.06 9.90 -13.55
C ASP A 169 7.67 8.73 -14.32
N ILE A 170 7.43 8.69 -15.62
CA ILE A 170 7.97 7.65 -16.51
C ILE A 170 9.31 8.13 -17.06
N LYS A 171 10.38 7.47 -16.66
CA LYS A 171 11.78 7.80 -17.04
C LYS A 171 12.18 7.13 -18.35
N GLU A 172 11.82 5.86 -18.49
CA GLU A 172 12.10 5.05 -19.69
C GLU A 172 10.79 4.59 -20.32
N SER A 173 10.71 4.59 -21.67
CA SER A 173 9.50 4.12 -22.37
C SER A 173 9.12 2.71 -21.90
N THR A 174 7.86 2.52 -21.58
CA THR A 174 7.30 1.28 -21.04
C THR A 174 5.87 1.06 -21.53
N THR A 175 5.33 -0.11 -21.30
CA THR A 175 3.93 -0.44 -21.64
C THR A 175 3.12 -0.63 -20.37
N LEU A 176 2.04 0.11 -20.22
CA LEU A 176 1.05 -0.12 -19.17
C LEU A 176 0.12 -1.26 -19.60
N SER A 177 0.05 -2.31 -18.77
CA SER A 177 -0.79 -3.50 -19.02
C SER A 177 -2.01 -3.54 -18.11
N SER A 178 -1.91 -2.98 -16.90
CA SER A 178 -3.01 -3.01 -15.92
C SER A 178 -2.91 -1.88 -14.92
N ILE A 179 -4.05 -1.53 -14.35
CA ILE A 179 -4.17 -0.63 -13.19
C ILE A 179 -4.82 -1.43 -12.07
N LEU A 180 -4.14 -1.50 -10.92
CA LEU A 180 -4.61 -2.21 -9.75
C LEU A 180 -5.09 -1.20 -8.72
N ILE A 181 -6.22 -1.49 -8.06
CA ILE A 181 -6.80 -0.63 -7.02
C ILE A 181 -7.10 -1.50 -5.81
N ASP A 182 -6.45 -1.23 -4.67
CA ASP A 182 -6.73 -1.94 -3.44
C ASP A 182 -7.95 -1.33 -2.74
N LEU A 183 -8.92 -2.18 -2.48
CA LEU A 183 -10.17 -1.81 -1.83
C LEU A 183 -10.05 -1.92 -0.31
N ASP A 184 -10.63 -0.98 0.40
CA ASP A 184 -10.96 -1.19 1.79
C ASP A 184 -12.32 -1.88 1.89
N THR A 185 -12.30 -3.11 2.38
CA THR A 185 -13.50 -3.94 2.57
C THR A 185 -13.94 -3.99 4.03
N SER A 186 -13.28 -3.25 4.91
CA SER A 186 -13.62 -3.13 6.32
C SER A 186 -14.90 -2.30 6.51
N GLN A 187 -15.54 -2.49 7.64
CA GLN A 187 -16.69 -1.66 8.02
C GLN A 187 -16.25 -0.45 8.82
N HIS A 188 -16.63 0.72 8.37
CA HIS A 188 -16.32 2.00 9.01
C HIS A 188 -17.59 2.66 9.56
N PRO A 189 -17.94 2.42 10.84
CA PRO A 189 -19.08 3.07 11.48
C PRO A 189 -18.78 4.56 11.72
N THR A 190 -19.63 5.43 11.21
CA THR A 190 -19.56 6.87 11.38
C THR A 190 -20.86 7.42 11.96
N SER A 191 -20.91 8.73 12.25
CA SER A 191 -22.15 9.42 12.65
C SER A 191 -23.19 9.50 11.52
N LEU A 192 -22.78 9.27 10.28
CA LEU A 192 -23.62 9.35 9.08
C LEU A 192 -24.12 7.97 8.62
N GLY A 193 -23.48 6.89 9.08
CA GLY A 193 -23.77 5.52 8.68
C GLY A 193 -22.55 4.62 8.81
N THR A 194 -22.67 3.40 8.30
CA THR A 194 -21.53 2.48 8.17
C THR A 194 -21.16 2.41 6.71
N PHE A 195 -19.92 2.78 6.39
CA PHE A 195 -19.35 2.70 5.05
C PHE A 195 -18.53 1.41 4.93
N GLN A 196 -18.64 0.76 3.80
CA GLN A 196 -17.81 -0.37 3.37
C GLN A 196 -17.89 -0.51 1.86
N THR A 197 -16.92 -1.13 1.24
CA THR A 197 -17.00 -1.44 -0.18
C THR A 197 -18.06 -2.51 -0.44
N GLU A 198 -18.94 -2.23 -1.39
CA GLU A 198 -20.04 -3.12 -1.80
C GLU A 198 -19.99 -3.38 -3.32
N ALA A 199 -20.35 -4.59 -3.72
CA ALA A 199 -20.50 -4.92 -5.14
C ALA A 199 -21.65 -4.13 -5.76
N GLY A 200 -21.51 -3.74 -7.02
CA GLY A 200 -22.52 -2.99 -7.78
C GLY A 200 -22.20 -1.50 -7.96
N GLY A 201 -21.17 -0.99 -7.29
CA GLY A 201 -20.58 0.30 -7.65
C GLY A 201 -19.83 0.22 -8.97
N GLU A 202 -19.58 1.35 -9.61
CA GLU A 202 -18.91 1.44 -10.90
C GLU A 202 -17.68 2.36 -10.79
N MET A 203 -16.67 2.12 -11.64
CA MET A 203 -15.52 2.99 -11.75
C MET A 203 -15.02 3.12 -13.18
N ILE A 204 -14.27 4.19 -13.43
CA ILE A 204 -13.55 4.42 -14.68
C ILE A 204 -12.11 4.75 -14.31
N ALA A 205 -11.15 4.12 -14.99
CA ALA A 205 -9.74 4.48 -14.91
C ALA A 205 -9.35 5.35 -16.10
N TYR A 206 -8.51 6.36 -15.83
CA TYR A 206 -7.98 7.25 -16.86
C TYR A 206 -6.46 7.29 -16.77
N ILE A 207 -5.83 7.42 -17.93
CA ILE A 207 -4.45 7.90 -18.06
C ILE A 207 -4.56 9.35 -18.52
N CYS A 208 -3.95 10.26 -17.76
CA CYS A 208 -3.94 11.69 -18.08
C CYS A 208 -2.49 12.19 -18.19
N ASP A 209 -2.23 13.11 -19.09
CA ASP A 209 -1.06 13.96 -18.93
C ASP A 209 -1.32 15.01 -17.81
N THR A 210 -0.35 15.84 -17.50
CA THR A 210 -0.49 16.81 -16.42
C THR A 210 -1.40 17.99 -16.77
N THR A 211 -1.77 18.19 -18.05
CA THR A 211 -2.60 19.31 -18.49
C THR A 211 -4.03 19.18 -17.99
N GLY A 212 -4.56 20.23 -17.36
CA GLY A 212 -5.90 20.23 -16.77
C GLY A 212 -6.01 19.49 -15.43
N ILE A 213 -4.87 19.15 -14.80
CA ILE A 213 -4.79 18.64 -13.42
C ILE A 213 -3.77 19.46 -12.64
N PHE A 214 -2.55 19.58 -13.14
CA PHE A 214 -1.45 20.27 -12.50
C PHE A 214 -0.63 21.06 -13.53
N ASP A 215 -0.44 22.36 -13.30
CA ASP A 215 0.45 23.18 -14.11
C ASP A 215 1.83 23.29 -13.44
N PRO A 216 2.86 22.59 -13.96
CA PRO A 216 4.19 22.60 -13.37
C PRO A 216 4.90 23.96 -13.50
N LEU A 217 4.44 24.85 -14.39
CA LEU A 217 5.06 26.16 -14.59
C LEU A 217 4.66 27.20 -13.53
N VAL A 218 3.46 27.04 -12.96
CA VAL A 218 2.92 27.93 -11.93
C VAL A 218 2.66 27.20 -10.60
N GLU A 219 2.94 25.91 -10.56
CA GLU A 219 2.76 25.05 -9.39
C GLU A 219 1.35 25.16 -8.79
N THR A 220 0.34 25.04 -9.65
CA THR A 220 -1.06 25.12 -9.24
C THR A 220 -1.86 23.91 -9.74
N LEU A 221 -2.87 23.52 -8.98
CA LEU A 221 -3.89 22.58 -9.43
C LEU A 221 -4.90 23.31 -10.31
N ASP A 222 -5.33 22.62 -11.37
CA ASP A 222 -6.39 23.13 -12.24
C ASP A 222 -7.77 22.95 -11.58
N THR A 223 -8.76 23.69 -12.03
CA THR A 223 -10.14 23.56 -11.54
C THR A 223 -10.94 22.56 -12.36
N ASP A 224 -10.51 22.27 -13.57
CA ASP A 224 -11.20 21.33 -14.47
C ASP A 224 -10.50 19.97 -14.48
N PHE A 225 -11.24 18.93 -14.86
CA PHE A 225 -10.66 17.63 -15.18
C PHE A 225 -10.31 17.59 -16.66
N GLY A 226 -9.03 17.45 -16.97
CA GLY A 226 -8.52 17.45 -18.34
C GLY A 226 -7.34 16.50 -18.54
N GLY A 227 -6.64 16.67 -19.67
CA GLY A 227 -5.44 15.88 -19.98
C GLY A 227 -5.68 14.40 -20.27
N VAL A 228 -6.93 13.96 -20.44
CA VAL A 228 -7.27 12.54 -20.66
C VAL A 228 -6.72 12.07 -22.00
N ILE A 229 -5.82 11.08 -21.98
CA ILE A 229 -5.24 10.44 -23.16
C ILE A 229 -5.76 9.03 -23.38
N TRP A 230 -6.26 8.38 -22.32
CA TRP A 230 -6.93 7.10 -22.38
C TRP A 230 -7.96 6.97 -21.26
N ALA A 231 -9.03 6.21 -21.49
CA ALA A 231 -10.03 5.88 -20.48
C ALA A 231 -10.47 4.42 -20.66
N SER A 232 -10.73 3.74 -19.56
CA SER A 232 -11.37 2.42 -19.57
C SER A 232 -12.86 2.53 -19.92
N ASP A 233 -13.47 1.40 -20.25
CA ASP A 233 -14.92 1.25 -20.11
C ASP A 233 -15.30 1.30 -18.62
N PHE A 234 -16.61 1.46 -18.33
CA PHE A 234 -17.12 1.31 -16.97
C PHE A 234 -16.81 -0.08 -16.44
N TYR A 235 -16.14 -0.13 -15.29
CA TYR A 235 -15.89 -1.34 -14.55
C TYR A 235 -16.94 -1.50 -13.45
N LEU A 236 -17.69 -2.58 -13.47
CA LEU A 236 -18.67 -2.90 -12.42
C LEU A 236 -17.98 -3.72 -11.32
N VAL A 237 -17.94 -3.18 -10.12
CA VAL A 237 -17.38 -3.87 -8.94
C VAL A 237 -18.19 -5.13 -8.63
N SER A 238 -17.53 -6.28 -8.63
CA SER A 238 -18.15 -7.58 -8.38
C SER A 238 -17.97 -8.05 -6.93
N ASP A 239 -18.76 -9.04 -6.51
CA ASP A 239 -18.56 -9.70 -5.21
C ASP A 239 -17.16 -10.33 -5.09
N GLN A 240 -16.56 -10.75 -6.22
CA GLN A 240 -15.22 -11.33 -6.24
C GLN A 240 -14.16 -10.26 -5.96
N ASP A 241 -14.30 -9.05 -6.50
CA ASP A 241 -13.37 -7.94 -6.25
C ASP A 241 -13.41 -7.54 -4.77
N VAL A 242 -14.61 -7.44 -4.19
CA VAL A 242 -14.79 -7.19 -2.77
C VAL A 242 -14.16 -8.29 -1.92
N SER A 243 -14.35 -9.55 -2.30
CA SER A 243 -13.74 -10.69 -1.61
C SER A 243 -12.22 -10.72 -1.73
N ASN A 244 -11.68 -10.30 -2.88
CA ASN A 244 -10.24 -10.23 -3.09
C ASN A 244 -9.62 -8.98 -2.42
N GLY A 245 -10.42 -7.94 -2.15
CA GLY A 245 -9.94 -6.65 -1.68
C GLY A 245 -9.14 -5.86 -2.74
N GLN A 246 -9.30 -6.23 -4.01
CA GLN A 246 -8.56 -5.61 -5.11
C GLN A 246 -9.34 -5.69 -6.43
N ILE A 247 -9.24 -4.63 -7.21
CA ILE A 247 -9.71 -4.56 -8.59
C ILE A 247 -8.50 -4.47 -9.51
N VAL A 248 -8.62 -5.15 -10.66
CA VAL A 248 -7.65 -5.03 -11.74
C VAL A 248 -8.36 -4.61 -13.00
N ILE A 249 -7.97 -3.47 -13.53
CA ILE A 249 -8.44 -2.97 -14.81
C ILE A 249 -7.37 -3.27 -15.86
N ASP A 250 -7.69 -4.16 -16.79
CA ASP A 250 -6.81 -4.46 -17.91
C ASP A 250 -6.71 -3.24 -18.85
N VAL A 251 -5.50 -2.85 -19.16
CA VAL A 251 -5.19 -1.79 -20.12
C VAL A 251 -4.70 -2.45 -21.41
N PRO A 252 -5.32 -2.20 -22.59
CA PRO A 252 -4.88 -2.78 -23.84
C PRO A 252 -3.50 -2.23 -24.24
N GLU A 253 -2.42 -2.78 -23.70
CA GLU A 253 -1.00 -2.48 -24.01
C GLU A 253 -0.78 -1.01 -24.41
N TYR A 254 -0.92 -0.10 -23.45
CA TYR A 254 -0.76 1.33 -23.71
C TYR A 254 0.70 1.76 -23.52
N ALA A 255 1.33 2.26 -24.60
CA ALA A 255 2.71 2.74 -24.53
C ALA A 255 2.77 4.09 -23.76
N LEU A 256 3.57 4.12 -22.71
CA LEU A 256 3.93 5.33 -21.97
C LEU A 256 5.34 5.75 -22.38
N GLU A 257 5.46 6.95 -22.94
CA GLU A 257 6.75 7.57 -23.22
C GLU A 257 7.26 8.34 -22.01
N PRO A 258 8.57 8.62 -21.91
CA PRO A 258 9.12 9.43 -20.83
C PRO A 258 8.38 10.75 -20.66
N ASN A 259 7.63 10.86 -19.58
CA ASN A 259 6.80 12.03 -19.23
C ASN A 259 6.13 11.80 -17.88
N ALA A 260 5.53 12.84 -17.34
CA ALA A 260 4.69 12.78 -16.16
C ALA A 260 3.23 12.44 -16.52
N TYR A 261 2.63 11.54 -15.76
CA TYR A 261 1.25 11.10 -15.93
C TYR A 261 0.50 11.09 -14.61
N TYR A 262 -0.80 11.36 -14.67
CA TYR A 262 -1.72 11.01 -13.61
C TYR A 262 -2.53 9.80 -14.00
N ILE A 263 -2.60 8.84 -13.08
CA ILE A 263 -3.59 7.75 -13.16
C ILE A 263 -4.73 8.13 -12.26
N VAL A 264 -5.91 8.24 -12.85
CA VAL A 264 -7.11 8.77 -12.19
C VAL A 264 -8.16 7.68 -12.12
N ILE A 265 -8.75 7.47 -10.96
CA ILE A 265 -9.87 6.56 -10.74
C ILE A 265 -11.08 7.38 -10.35
N GLU A 266 -12.13 7.31 -11.15
CA GLU A 266 -13.42 7.95 -10.90
C GLU A 266 -14.42 6.92 -10.38
N LEU A 267 -15.11 7.25 -9.30
CA LEU A 267 -15.97 6.32 -8.57
C LEU A 267 -17.43 6.73 -8.63
N TYR A 268 -18.30 5.72 -8.74
CA TYR A 268 -19.76 5.87 -8.73
C TYR A 268 -20.38 4.82 -7.81
N SER A 269 -21.08 5.28 -6.78
CA SER A 269 -21.74 4.45 -5.77
C SER A 269 -23.22 4.19 -6.04
N ASN A 270 -23.72 4.57 -7.21
CA ASN A 270 -25.16 4.52 -7.52
C ASN A 270 -26.01 5.27 -6.45
N GLY A 271 -25.60 6.49 -6.12
CA GLY A 271 -26.24 7.32 -5.11
C GLY A 271 -26.09 6.77 -3.69
N LEU A 272 -24.87 6.36 -3.29
CA LEU A 272 -24.53 5.77 -1.99
C LEU A 272 -25.29 4.47 -1.66
N ASN A 273 -25.66 3.71 -2.68
CA ASN A 273 -26.25 2.38 -2.50
C ASN A 273 -25.21 1.26 -2.55
N ASN A 274 -24.06 1.53 -3.19
CA ASN A 274 -22.97 0.57 -3.37
C ASN A 274 -21.65 1.33 -3.23
N ASP A 275 -21.24 1.61 -2.02
CA ASP A 275 -20.04 2.38 -1.75
C ASP A 275 -18.77 1.66 -2.24
N ILE A 276 -17.81 2.45 -2.69
CA ILE A 276 -16.48 1.98 -3.06
C ILE A 276 -15.47 2.75 -2.21
N LEU A 277 -14.72 2.02 -1.40
CA LEU A 277 -13.66 2.55 -0.56
C LEU A 277 -12.32 2.05 -1.08
N ILE A 278 -11.37 2.95 -1.30
CA ILE A 278 -9.99 2.66 -1.69
C ILE A 278 -9.12 2.85 -0.45
N ARG A 279 -8.15 1.99 -0.25
CA ARG A 279 -7.17 2.14 0.82
C ARG A 279 -6.34 3.40 0.63
N ASP A 280 -5.94 4.02 1.72
CA ASP A 280 -5.12 5.22 1.74
C ASP A 280 -3.84 4.96 2.56
N ASP A 281 -2.68 5.23 1.97
CA ASP A 281 -1.39 5.06 2.64
C ASP A 281 -0.99 6.35 3.34
N THR A 282 -1.07 6.34 4.66
CA THR A 282 -0.70 7.47 5.52
C THR A 282 0.72 7.37 6.07
N SER A 283 1.48 6.34 5.67
CA SER A 283 2.83 6.09 6.18
C SER A 283 3.85 7.13 5.71
N VAL A 284 3.56 7.80 4.60
CA VAL A 284 4.43 8.81 3.98
C VAL A 284 3.61 10.01 3.52
N LEU A 285 4.04 11.18 3.95
CA LEU A 285 3.49 12.42 3.41
C LEU A 285 4.03 12.64 2.01
N GLN A 286 3.12 12.68 1.05
CA GLN A 286 3.44 12.96 -0.34
C GLN A 286 3.48 14.48 -0.62
N PRO A 287 4.27 14.93 -1.60
CA PRO A 287 4.20 16.30 -2.10
C PRO A 287 2.77 16.63 -2.52
N TRP A 288 2.38 17.89 -2.34
CA TRP A 288 1.01 18.36 -2.50
C TRP A 288 0.35 18.07 -3.87
N PHE A 289 1.12 17.73 -4.89
CA PHE A 289 0.63 17.40 -6.23
C PHE A 289 0.66 15.89 -6.54
N ALA A 290 1.31 15.08 -5.72
CA ALA A 290 1.57 13.68 -6.05
C ALA A 290 0.36 12.77 -5.89
N SER A 291 -0.52 13.06 -4.94
CA SER A 291 -1.81 12.40 -4.78
C SER A 291 -2.91 13.42 -4.60
N LEU A 292 -3.97 13.29 -5.36
CA LEU A 292 -5.02 14.31 -5.48
C LEU A 292 -6.41 13.69 -5.36
N VAL A 293 -7.35 14.52 -4.90
CA VAL A 293 -8.78 14.21 -4.93
C VAL A 293 -9.55 15.33 -5.64
N TYR A 294 -10.44 14.95 -6.54
CA TYR A 294 -11.35 15.87 -7.24
C TYR A 294 -12.77 15.68 -6.74
N TYR A 295 -13.40 16.77 -6.31
CA TYR A 295 -14.80 16.78 -5.93
C TYR A 295 -15.68 17.33 -7.05
N PRO A 296 -16.63 16.54 -7.57
CA PRO A 296 -17.52 16.98 -8.65
C PRO A 296 -18.48 18.11 -8.18
N SER A 297 -18.74 18.24 -6.89
CA SER A 297 -19.63 19.25 -6.32
C SER A 297 -19.15 20.70 -6.52
N ASP A 298 -17.85 20.91 -6.46
CA ASP A 298 -17.21 22.22 -6.64
C ASP A 298 -16.24 22.27 -7.81
N GLN A 299 -16.09 21.13 -8.54
CA GLN A 299 -15.25 20.99 -9.72
C GLN A 299 -13.79 21.41 -9.45
N THR A 300 -13.25 20.96 -8.31
CA THR A 300 -11.93 21.38 -7.84
C THR A 300 -11.07 20.19 -7.41
N TRP A 301 -9.79 20.22 -7.77
CA TRP A 301 -8.77 19.32 -7.27
C TRP A 301 -8.24 19.81 -5.92
N TYR A 302 -8.01 18.88 -5.02
CA TYR A 302 -7.40 19.08 -3.71
C TYR A 302 -6.20 18.16 -3.55
N SER A 303 -5.19 18.63 -2.83
CA SER A 303 -4.08 17.79 -2.42
C SER A 303 -4.56 16.73 -1.44
N ASN A 304 -4.18 15.49 -1.68
CA ASN A 304 -4.19 14.42 -0.70
C ASN A 304 -2.77 14.26 -0.18
N PRO A 305 -2.50 14.50 1.11
CA PRO A 305 -1.15 14.35 1.65
C PRO A 305 -0.69 12.88 1.73
N ASN A 306 -1.62 11.95 1.59
CA ASN A 306 -1.41 10.51 1.57
C ASN A 306 -1.35 10.00 0.12
N SER A 307 -1.39 8.71 -0.08
CA SER A 307 -1.48 8.13 -1.42
C SER A 307 -2.60 7.11 -1.53
N ALA A 308 -3.47 7.32 -2.52
CA ALA A 308 -4.49 6.33 -2.87
C ALA A 308 -3.82 5.01 -3.33
N ALA A 309 -4.41 3.88 -2.98
CA ALA A 309 -3.92 2.56 -3.35
C ALA A 309 -4.14 2.26 -4.84
N ILE A 310 -3.38 2.95 -5.68
CA ILE A 310 -3.36 2.79 -7.14
C ILE A 310 -1.96 2.36 -7.55
N GLU A 311 -1.86 1.21 -8.21
CA GLU A 311 -0.63 0.60 -8.68
C GLU A 311 -0.69 0.36 -10.19
N LEU A 312 0.43 0.51 -10.88
CA LEU A 312 0.58 0.21 -12.31
C LEU A 312 1.28 -1.12 -12.50
N GLY A 313 0.71 -1.95 -13.35
CA GLY A 313 1.37 -3.12 -13.91
C GLY A 313 1.98 -2.78 -15.26
N LEU A 314 3.31 -2.76 -15.34
CA LEU A 314 4.08 -2.39 -16.53
C LEU A 314 4.67 -3.63 -17.23
N ASP A 315 4.98 -3.51 -18.54
CA ASP A 315 5.78 -4.45 -19.33
C ASP A 315 5.51 -5.94 -19.07
N GLY A 316 4.28 -6.38 -19.33
CA GLY A 316 3.89 -7.78 -19.17
C GLY A 316 3.70 -8.18 -17.71
N PHE A 317 3.35 -7.23 -16.87
CA PHE A 317 2.86 -7.49 -15.52
C PHE A 317 1.79 -8.58 -15.59
N GLU A 318 2.15 -9.78 -15.17
CA GLU A 318 1.16 -10.82 -14.95
C GLU A 318 0.48 -10.50 -13.62
N ASN A 319 -0.80 -10.17 -13.69
CA ASN A 319 -1.62 -10.12 -12.49
C ASN A 319 -1.58 -11.53 -11.87
N LYS A 320 -0.54 -11.78 -11.11
CA LYS A 320 -0.61 -12.81 -10.11
C LYS A 320 -1.63 -12.27 -9.13
N ILE A 321 -2.91 -12.69 -9.31
CA ILE A 321 -3.75 -12.86 -8.12
C ILE A 321 -2.77 -13.47 -7.14
N ILE A 322 -2.41 -12.74 -6.09
CA ILE A 322 -1.76 -13.34 -4.94
C ILE A 322 -2.86 -14.26 -4.42
N GLU A 323 -3.01 -15.42 -5.05
CA GLU A 323 -3.60 -16.52 -4.37
C GLU A 323 -2.73 -16.60 -3.14
N ASN A 324 -3.30 -16.26 -2.00
CA ASN A 324 -2.70 -16.51 -0.69
C ASN A 324 -2.54 -18.02 -0.57
N ILE A 325 -1.63 -18.59 -1.39
CA ILE A 325 -1.40 -20.02 -1.52
C ILE A 325 -0.48 -20.43 -0.38
N LEU A 326 -0.98 -21.33 0.45
CA LEU A 326 -0.10 -22.11 1.32
C LEU A 326 0.75 -23.02 0.42
N THR A 327 2.02 -22.68 0.23
CA THR A 327 2.97 -23.46 -0.53
C THR A 327 3.55 -24.61 0.32
N GLY A 328 4.13 -25.61 -0.34
CA GLY A 328 4.78 -26.74 0.36
C GLY A 328 3.85 -27.71 1.03
N ILE A 329 2.55 -27.67 0.74
CA ILE A 329 1.55 -28.62 1.26
C ILE A 329 1.59 -29.88 0.41
N GLN A 330 1.63 -31.04 1.07
CA GLN A 330 1.54 -32.36 0.44
C GLN A 330 0.47 -33.20 1.14
N CYS A 331 -0.22 -34.02 0.37
CA CYS A 331 -1.30 -34.88 0.83
C CYS A 331 -1.01 -36.30 0.38
N TYR A 332 -0.77 -37.22 1.35
CA TYR A 332 -0.46 -38.61 1.02
C TYR A 332 -0.98 -39.56 2.10
N PRO A 333 -1.25 -40.85 1.75
CA PRO A 333 -1.31 -41.35 0.38
C PRO A 333 -2.48 -40.74 -0.40
N ASN A 334 -2.30 -40.54 -1.67
CA ASN A 334 -3.36 -40.12 -2.57
C ASN A 334 -3.17 -40.81 -3.94
N PRO A 335 -4.00 -41.80 -4.31
CA PRO A 335 -5.28 -42.22 -3.67
C PRO A 335 -5.16 -42.81 -2.28
N THR A 336 -6.26 -42.73 -1.53
CA THR A 336 -6.40 -43.27 -0.15
C THR A 336 -7.72 -43.99 0.07
N GLN A 337 -7.82 -44.72 1.17
CA GLN A 337 -9.08 -45.42 1.55
C GLN A 337 -9.74 -44.75 2.75
N ASN A 338 -9.03 -44.65 3.90
CA ASN A 338 -9.64 -44.28 5.17
C ASN A 338 -9.02 -43.04 5.80
N SER A 339 -7.78 -42.68 5.45
CA SER A 339 -7.08 -41.54 6.05
C SER A 339 -6.04 -40.95 5.10
N ILE A 340 -5.78 -39.66 5.28
CA ILE A 340 -4.75 -38.94 4.54
C ILE A 340 -3.92 -38.10 5.51
N GLU A 341 -2.62 -38.08 5.32
CA GLU A 341 -1.74 -37.15 6.02
C GLU A 341 -1.53 -35.90 5.15
N VAL A 342 -1.79 -34.74 5.74
CA VAL A 342 -1.54 -33.42 5.14
C VAL A 342 -0.32 -32.84 5.83
N THR A 343 0.75 -32.61 5.08
CA THR A 343 2.02 -32.09 5.59
C THR A 343 2.34 -30.74 4.99
N SER A 344 3.10 -29.92 5.73
CA SER A 344 3.64 -28.66 5.27
C SER A 344 5.16 -28.67 5.40
N SER A 345 5.86 -28.14 4.41
CA SER A 345 7.31 -27.90 4.45
C SER A 345 7.71 -26.88 5.52
N GLU A 346 6.78 -26.00 5.90
CA GLU A 346 6.96 -24.95 6.91
C GLU A 346 6.01 -25.17 8.10
N LEU A 347 6.34 -24.57 9.25
CA LEU A 347 5.49 -24.62 10.42
C LEU A 347 4.27 -23.68 10.23
N ILE A 348 3.07 -24.26 10.12
CA ILE A 348 1.83 -23.51 10.07
C ILE A 348 1.37 -23.19 11.49
N SER A 349 1.50 -21.94 11.90
CA SER A 349 1.08 -21.46 13.22
C SER A 349 -0.31 -20.80 13.16
N GLY A 350 -1.00 -20.80 14.31
CA GLY A 350 -2.33 -20.20 14.43
C GLY A 350 -3.47 -21.12 14.00
N SER A 351 -4.68 -20.57 14.00
CA SER A 351 -5.90 -21.30 13.67
C SER A 351 -5.95 -21.69 12.21
N SER A 352 -6.27 -22.95 11.93
CA SER A 352 -6.37 -23.47 10.56
C SER A 352 -7.60 -24.36 10.42
N SER A 353 -8.11 -24.48 9.20
CA SER A 353 -9.20 -25.39 8.87
C SER A 353 -8.90 -26.19 7.61
N ILE A 354 -9.36 -27.44 7.57
CA ILE A 354 -9.37 -28.24 6.35
C ILE A 354 -10.82 -28.59 6.02
N ASN A 355 -11.24 -28.20 4.83
CA ASN A 355 -12.53 -28.52 4.26
C ASN A 355 -12.37 -29.54 3.14
N ILE A 356 -13.25 -30.53 3.08
CA ILE A 356 -13.30 -31.49 1.98
C ILE A 356 -14.62 -31.27 1.25
N TYR A 357 -14.53 -30.98 -0.05
CA TYR A 357 -15.67 -30.73 -0.92
C TYR A 357 -15.84 -31.86 -1.93
N ASN A 358 -17.08 -32.20 -2.22
CA ASN A 358 -17.41 -33.04 -3.36
C ASN A 358 -17.31 -32.26 -4.69
N ILE A 359 -17.42 -32.95 -5.82
CA ILE A 359 -17.31 -32.33 -7.15
C ILE A 359 -18.42 -31.32 -7.48
N THR A 360 -19.49 -31.25 -6.67
CA THR A 360 -20.58 -30.26 -6.81
C THR A 360 -20.37 -29.05 -5.90
N GLY A 361 -19.24 -28.95 -5.20
CA GLY A 361 -18.92 -27.86 -4.29
C GLY A 361 -19.50 -27.98 -2.87
N GLY A 362 -20.22 -29.07 -2.57
CA GLY A 362 -20.74 -29.31 -1.23
C GLY A 362 -19.63 -29.73 -0.24
N CYS A 363 -19.50 -29.03 0.88
CA CYS A 363 -18.58 -29.43 1.96
C CYS A 363 -19.10 -30.71 2.63
N VAL A 364 -18.29 -31.77 2.59
CA VAL A 364 -18.65 -33.11 3.14
C VAL A 364 -17.93 -33.42 4.44
N LYS A 365 -16.79 -32.79 4.71
CA LYS A 365 -16.07 -32.85 5.99
C LYS A 365 -15.37 -31.55 6.30
N ASN A 366 -15.25 -31.21 7.58
CA ASN A 366 -14.51 -30.06 8.08
C ASN A 366 -13.68 -30.46 9.30
N TYR A 367 -12.45 -29.98 9.37
CA TYR A 367 -11.53 -30.11 10.49
C TYR A 367 -11.00 -28.75 10.88
N THR A 368 -10.90 -28.48 12.18
CA THR A 368 -10.36 -27.23 12.71
C THR A 368 -9.21 -27.52 13.67
N PHE A 369 -8.15 -26.74 13.56
CA PHE A 369 -6.94 -26.86 14.37
C PHE A 369 -6.62 -25.50 14.99
N SER A 370 -6.37 -25.47 16.29
CA SER A 370 -5.85 -24.27 16.97
C SER A 370 -4.38 -24.01 16.60
N ASN A 371 -3.68 -25.05 16.18
CA ASN A 371 -2.33 -25.02 15.64
C ASN A 371 -2.16 -26.24 14.73
N PHE A 372 -1.92 -26.02 13.45
CA PHE A 372 -1.73 -27.10 12.48
C PHE A 372 -0.36 -27.78 12.67
N GLY A 373 0.68 -26.99 12.92
CA GLY A 373 2.05 -27.52 13.00
C GLY A 373 2.63 -27.86 11.63
N GLN A 374 3.28 -29.03 11.51
CA GLN A 374 3.86 -29.49 10.26
C GLN A 374 3.12 -30.65 9.61
N SER A 375 2.27 -31.37 10.34
CA SER A 375 1.43 -32.41 9.76
C SER A 375 0.17 -32.68 10.56
N GLN A 376 -0.88 -33.12 9.87
CA GLN A 376 -2.13 -33.60 10.46
C GLN A 376 -2.63 -34.84 9.71
N ILE A 377 -3.12 -35.85 10.43
CA ILE A 377 -3.76 -37.03 9.86
C ILE A 377 -5.26 -36.83 9.94
N LEU A 378 -5.94 -36.88 8.78
CA LEU A 378 -7.37 -36.73 8.65
C LEU A 378 -8.03 -38.11 8.51
N ASP A 379 -9.07 -38.35 9.27
CA ASP A 379 -9.92 -39.53 9.14
C ASP A 379 -10.99 -39.28 8.06
N LEU A 380 -10.97 -40.05 6.99
CA LEU A 380 -11.87 -39.95 5.84
C LEU A 380 -13.02 -40.98 5.89
N ASP A 381 -13.19 -41.69 6.99
CA ASP A 381 -14.27 -42.66 7.14
C ASP A 381 -15.65 -42.08 6.76
N ASN A 382 -16.48 -42.90 6.12
CA ASN A 382 -17.78 -42.54 5.60
C ASN A 382 -17.82 -41.65 4.36
N LEU A 383 -16.69 -41.33 3.75
CA LEU A 383 -16.66 -40.78 2.40
C LEU A 383 -16.72 -41.91 1.38
N LEU A 384 -17.56 -41.74 0.34
CA LEU A 384 -17.67 -42.73 -0.73
C LEU A 384 -16.45 -42.64 -1.66
N SER A 385 -16.13 -43.75 -2.34
CA SER A 385 -15.11 -43.74 -3.38
C SER A 385 -15.43 -42.68 -4.43
N GLY A 386 -14.44 -41.83 -4.76
CA GLY A 386 -14.64 -40.71 -5.68
C GLY A 386 -13.54 -39.66 -5.61
N THR A 387 -13.75 -38.59 -6.36
CA THR A 387 -12.85 -37.42 -6.38
C THR A 387 -13.43 -36.32 -5.51
N TYR A 388 -12.58 -35.72 -4.70
CA TYR A 388 -12.88 -34.61 -3.81
C TYR A 388 -11.83 -33.50 -3.96
N ILE A 389 -12.14 -32.33 -3.42
CA ILE A 389 -11.19 -31.22 -3.26
C ILE A 389 -10.95 -31.04 -1.76
N LEU A 390 -9.69 -31.16 -1.33
CA LEU A 390 -9.23 -30.82 -0.01
C LEU A 390 -8.71 -29.38 -0.03
N GLU A 391 -9.25 -28.53 0.82
CA GLU A 391 -8.88 -27.12 0.96
C GLU A 391 -8.37 -26.87 2.38
N LEU A 392 -7.10 -26.49 2.51
CA LEU A 392 -6.49 -26.06 3.77
C LEU A 392 -6.45 -24.54 3.82
N ASN A 393 -7.06 -23.97 4.86
CA ASN A 393 -7.07 -22.53 5.14
C ASN A 393 -6.30 -22.23 6.43
N ASN A 394 -5.43 -21.22 6.40
CA ASN A 394 -4.74 -20.68 7.57
C ASN A 394 -4.63 -19.16 7.43
N ASN A 395 -5.34 -18.42 8.28
CA ASN A 395 -5.57 -17.00 8.14
C ASN A 395 -6.07 -16.70 6.70
N ASP A 396 -5.41 -15.81 5.97
CA ASP A 396 -5.79 -15.43 4.61
C ASP A 396 -5.19 -16.34 3.52
N LYS A 397 -4.47 -17.42 3.92
CA LYS A 397 -3.79 -18.33 2.99
C LYS A 397 -4.58 -19.61 2.80
N THR A 398 -4.67 -20.06 1.55
CA THR A 398 -5.40 -21.28 1.15
C THR A 398 -4.53 -22.18 0.29
N SER A 399 -4.69 -23.50 0.45
CA SER A 399 -4.11 -24.51 -0.45
C SER A 399 -5.18 -25.51 -0.85
N LYS A 400 -5.29 -25.82 -2.14
CA LYS A 400 -6.29 -26.77 -2.67
C LYS A 400 -5.62 -27.96 -3.33
N HIS A 401 -6.07 -29.17 -2.97
CA HIS A 401 -5.52 -30.42 -3.46
C HIS A 401 -6.63 -31.35 -3.92
N LYS A 402 -6.40 -32.02 -5.05
CA LYS A 402 -7.28 -33.11 -5.47
C LYS A 402 -7.05 -34.30 -4.56
N LEU A 403 -8.14 -34.84 -3.99
CA LEU A 403 -8.18 -36.03 -3.16
C LEU A 403 -8.98 -37.13 -3.86
N ILE A 404 -8.39 -38.33 -3.95
CA ILE A 404 -9.02 -39.51 -4.56
C ILE A 404 -9.21 -40.55 -3.43
N ILE A 405 -10.46 -41.00 -3.24
CA ILE A 405 -10.83 -42.06 -2.29
C ILE A 405 -11.20 -43.30 -3.10
N GLU A 406 -10.57 -44.47 -2.76
CA GLU A 406 -10.80 -45.77 -3.38
C GLU A 406 -11.69 -46.68 -2.58
#